data_e61e985eb077fd932717938df531b54c
#
_entry.id   e61e985eb077fd932717938df531b54c
#
_cell.length_a   1.000
_cell.length_b   1.000
_cell.length_c   1.000
_cell.angle_alpha   90.00
_cell.angle_beta   90.00
_cell.angle_gamma   90.00
#
_symmetry.space_group_name_H-M   'P 1'
#
loop_
_entity.id
_entity.type
_entity.pdbx_description
1 polymer ?
#
loop_
_entity_poly.entity_id
_entity_poly.type
_entity_poly.pdbx_seq_one_letter_code
_entity_poly.pdbx_strand_id
1 'polypeptide(L)'
;LQREEMTDEISASICDAYGYLNELMAKDVDLFSLAGLHSLIELNHRVLCGSDTRKRYEFHSHILETRKKFHGRIRPIRSWMIKNAGRLDPYEISAGFYCRMLCQPQLFIEGNHRTGNLVLNYILLKENEKLFVVTDETAFDYLEVSGAIKLSSMKRWRDNLLKLPSHCGTFEAFLRRSASPDYSRDS
;
A
#
# COMPACT_ATOMS: atom_id res chain seq x y z
N LEU A 1 14.82 9.05 -11.20
CA LEU A 1 13.84 7.96 -11.05
C LEU A 1 13.52 7.44 -12.44
N GLN A 2 14.03 6.25 -12.81
CA GLN A 2 13.55 5.57 -14.01
C GLN A 2 12.06 5.29 -13.79
N ARG A 3 11.19 5.85 -14.63
CA ARG A 3 9.80 5.43 -14.74
C ARG A 3 9.82 3.96 -15.18
N GLU A 4 9.29 3.07 -14.38
CA GLU A 4 8.99 1.72 -14.82
C GLU A 4 7.92 1.85 -15.92
N GLU A 5 8.22 1.39 -17.11
CA GLU A 5 7.28 1.45 -18.22
C GLU A 5 6.12 0.51 -17.94
N MET A 6 4.89 1.00 -18.06
CA MET A 6 3.70 0.19 -17.81
C MET A 6 3.51 -0.81 -18.96
N THR A 7 3.92 -2.05 -18.72
CA THR A 7 3.75 -3.14 -19.68
C THR A 7 2.38 -3.81 -19.51
N ASP A 8 1.91 -4.52 -20.54
CA ASP A 8 0.67 -5.31 -20.48
C ASP A 8 0.72 -6.33 -19.34
N GLU A 9 1.88 -6.90 -19.05
CA GLU A 9 2.08 -7.85 -17.94
C GLU A 9 1.92 -7.19 -16.57
N ILE A 10 2.45 -5.99 -16.39
CA ILE A 10 2.30 -5.22 -15.15
C ILE A 10 0.82 -4.86 -14.98
N SER A 11 0.16 -4.41 -16.04
CA SER A 11 -1.26 -4.08 -16.03
C SER A 11 -2.12 -5.30 -15.65
N ALA A 12 -1.87 -6.46 -16.26
CA ALA A 12 -2.57 -7.70 -15.95
C ALA A 12 -2.37 -8.13 -14.48
N SER A 13 -1.14 -8.00 -13.96
CA SER A 13 -0.84 -8.32 -12.56
C SER A 13 -1.56 -7.38 -11.58
N ILE A 14 -1.66 -6.10 -11.92
CA ILE A 14 -2.41 -5.11 -11.13
C ILE A 14 -3.91 -5.44 -11.16
N CYS A 15 -4.48 -5.76 -12.32
CA CYS A 15 -5.89 -6.17 -12.44
C CYS A 15 -6.19 -7.43 -11.61
N ASP A 16 -5.30 -8.44 -11.66
CA ASP A 16 -5.42 -9.64 -10.81
C ASP A 16 -5.39 -9.29 -9.31
N ALA A 17 -4.52 -8.36 -8.91
CA ALA A 17 -4.46 -7.91 -7.52
C ALA A 17 -5.72 -7.15 -7.09
N TYR A 18 -6.34 -6.34 -7.96
CA TYR A 18 -7.64 -5.71 -7.70
C TYR A 18 -8.77 -6.74 -7.61
N GLY A 19 -8.78 -7.76 -8.49
CA GLY A 19 -9.73 -8.88 -8.41
C GLY A 19 -9.68 -9.55 -7.03
N TYR A 20 -8.48 -9.85 -6.56
CA TYR A 20 -8.28 -10.41 -5.21
C TYR A 20 -8.69 -9.45 -4.10
N LEU A 21 -8.42 -8.16 -4.24
CA LEU A 21 -8.86 -7.14 -3.28
C LEU A 21 -10.38 -7.14 -3.14
N ASN A 22 -11.11 -7.23 -4.25
CA ASN A 22 -12.59 -7.33 -4.26
C ASN A 22 -13.08 -8.58 -3.53
N GLU A 23 -12.40 -9.73 -3.69
CA GLU A 23 -12.72 -10.94 -2.92
C GLU A 23 -12.51 -10.73 -1.41
N LEU A 24 -11.44 -10.05 -1.01
CA LEU A 24 -11.17 -9.73 0.39
C LEU A 24 -12.22 -8.78 0.96
N MET A 25 -12.66 -7.79 0.17
CA MET A 25 -13.76 -6.88 0.53
C MET A 25 -15.07 -7.64 0.74
N ALA A 26 -15.44 -8.52 -0.20
CA ALA A 26 -16.67 -9.30 -0.13
C ALA A 26 -16.70 -10.26 1.08
N LYS A 27 -15.53 -10.71 1.53
CA LYS A 27 -15.36 -11.58 2.71
C LYS A 27 -15.11 -10.80 4.02
N ASP A 28 -15.16 -9.48 3.97
CA ASP A 28 -14.87 -8.58 5.10
C ASP A 28 -13.57 -8.90 5.85
N VAL A 29 -12.50 -9.23 5.12
CA VAL A 29 -11.22 -9.63 5.72
C VAL A 29 -10.55 -8.43 6.39
N ASP A 30 -10.19 -8.53 7.66
CA ASP A 30 -9.27 -7.57 8.30
C ASP A 30 -7.82 -7.88 7.93
N LEU A 31 -7.24 -7.07 7.02
CA LEU A 31 -5.86 -7.22 6.53
C LEU A 31 -4.80 -7.14 7.64
N PHE A 32 -5.13 -6.53 8.78
CA PHE A 32 -4.20 -6.35 9.90
C PHE A 32 -4.43 -7.35 11.04
N SER A 33 -5.42 -8.25 10.92
CA SER A 33 -5.52 -9.45 11.76
C SER A 33 -4.34 -10.40 11.49
N LEU A 34 -4.09 -11.35 12.39
CA LEU A 34 -3.03 -12.34 12.16
C LEU A 34 -3.28 -13.18 10.90
N ALA A 35 -4.52 -13.56 10.65
CA ALA A 35 -4.91 -14.26 9.43
C ALA A 35 -4.81 -13.37 8.19
N GLY A 36 -5.25 -12.11 8.29
CA GLY A 36 -5.22 -11.15 7.19
C GLY A 36 -3.83 -10.76 6.71
N LEU A 37 -2.79 -10.93 7.54
CA LEU A 37 -1.41 -10.70 7.10
C LEU A 37 -0.99 -11.62 5.93
N HIS A 38 -1.60 -12.80 5.80
CA HIS A 38 -1.39 -13.67 4.64
C HIS A 38 -1.97 -13.06 3.38
N SER A 39 -3.14 -12.44 3.48
CA SER A 39 -3.77 -11.71 2.36
C SER A 39 -2.99 -10.46 1.98
N LEU A 40 -2.46 -9.75 2.97
CA LEU A 40 -1.64 -8.54 2.73
C LEU A 40 -0.36 -8.87 1.94
N ILE A 41 0.33 -9.96 2.27
CA ILE A 41 1.51 -10.37 1.52
C ILE A 41 1.14 -10.96 0.16
N GLU A 42 0.01 -11.65 0.06
CA GLU A 42 -0.50 -12.18 -1.21
C GLU A 42 -0.85 -11.05 -2.19
N LEU A 43 -1.40 -9.92 -1.73
CA LEU A 43 -1.59 -8.71 -2.55
C LEU A 43 -0.27 -8.24 -3.17
N ASN A 44 0.82 -8.23 -2.42
CA ASN A 44 2.12 -7.87 -2.97
C ASN A 44 2.61 -8.88 -4.02
N HIS A 45 2.43 -10.18 -3.78
CA HIS A 45 2.80 -11.20 -4.76
C HIS A 45 2.00 -11.05 -6.06
N ARG A 46 0.69 -10.78 -5.97
CA ARG A 46 -0.16 -10.56 -7.15
C ARG A 46 0.23 -9.31 -7.93
N VAL A 47 0.59 -8.23 -7.25
CA VAL A 47 1.11 -7.00 -7.87
C VAL A 47 2.40 -7.27 -8.68
N LEU A 48 3.22 -8.22 -8.25
CA LEU A 48 4.51 -8.53 -8.89
C LEU A 48 4.39 -9.55 -10.01
N CYS A 49 3.65 -10.62 -9.81
CA CYS A 49 3.63 -11.76 -10.72
C CYS A 49 2.22 -12.35 -10.99
N GLY A 50 1.15 -11.69 -10.51
CA GLY A 50 -0.20 -12.18 -10.67
C GLY A 50 -0.46 -13.51 -9.94
N SER A 51 -1.50 -14.21 -10.37
CA SER A 51 -1.87 -15.55 -9.88
C SER A 51 -1.32 -16.69 -10.75
N ASP A 52 -0.66 -16.40 -11.87
CA ASP A 52 -0.10 -17.38 -12.77
C ASP A 52 0.97 -18.25 -12.08
N THR A 53 0.72 -19.56 -12.02
CA THR A 53 1.58 -20.52 -11.33
C THR A 53 3.00 -20.57 -11.92
N ARG A 54 3.14 -20.44 -13.25
CA ARG A 54 4.44 -20.47 -13.93
C ARG A 54 5.28 -19.23 -13.56
N LYS A 55 4.68 -18.05 -13.63
CA LYS A 55 5.34 -16.81 -13.19
C LYS A 55 5.74 -16.89 -11.73
N ARG A 56 4.87 -17.39 -10.85
CA ARG A 56 5.17 -17.56 -9.42
C ARG A 56 6.32 -18.53 -9.18
N TYR A 57 6.45 -19.55 -10.00
CA TYR A 57 7.59 -20.47 -9.93
C TYR A 57 8.89 -19.76 -10.33
N GLU A 58 8.89 -18.99 -11.40
CA GLU A 58 10.04 -18.18 -11.84
C GLU A 58 10.46 -17.15 -10.76
N PHE A 59 9.49 -16.55 -10.05
CA PHE A 59 9.71 -15.59 -8.96
C PHE A 59 9.84 -16.25 -7.57
N HIS A 60 9.95 -17.58 -7.48
CA HIS A 60 9.89 -18.29 -6.20
C HIS A 60 10.87 -17.78 -5.14
N SER A 61 12.14 -17.60 -5.49
CA SER A 61 13.17 -17.09 -4.56
C SER A 61 12.82 -15.69 -4.06
N HIS A 62 12.38 -14.81 -4.96
CA HIS A 62 11.95 -13.45 -4.61
C HIS A 62 10.73 -13.44 -3.67
N ILE A 63 9.76 -14.32 -3.92
CA ILE A 63 8.58 -14.52 -3.05
C ILE A 63 9.01 -14.95 -1.65
N LEU A 64 9.92 -15.91 -1.52
CA LEU A 64 10.43 -16.37 -0.21
C LEU A 64 11.17 -15.26 0.55
N GLU A 65 12.04 -14.53 -0.12
CA GLU A 65 12.78 -13.40 0.47
C GLU A 65 11.83 -12.28 0.90
N THR A 66 10.82 -11.97 0.06
CA THR A 66 9.80 -10.97 0.39
C THR A 66 9.02 -11.38 1.62
N ARG A 67 8.61 -12.64 1.76
CA ARG A 67 7.95 -13.18 2.96
C ARG A 67 8.81 -13.02 4.21
N LYS A 68 10.09 -13.38 4.12
CA LYS A 68 11.03 -13.24 5.24
C LYS A 68 11.16 -11.78 5.67
N LYS A 69 11.32 -10.86 4.72
CA LYS A 69 11.41 -9.43 4.99
C LYS A 69 10.12 -8.90 5.60
N PHE A 70 8.97 -9.25 5.04
CA PHE A 70 7.64 -8.86 5.52
C PHE A 70 7.43 -9.23 6.98
N HIS A 71 7.63 -10.50 7.34
CA HIS A 71 7.45 -10.96 8.73
C HIS A 71 8.36 -10.23 9.72
N GLY A 72 9.57 -9.85 9.30
CA GLY A 72 10.47 -9.07 10.13
C GLY A 72 10.07 -7.59 10.28
N ARG A 73 9.14 -7.07 9.45
CA ARG A 73 8.84 -5.65 9.35
C ARG A 73 7.41 -5.28 9.69
N ILE A 74 6.46 -6.18 9.50
CA ILE A 74 5.03 -5.87 9.63
C ILE A 74 4.59 -5.57 11.07
N ARG A 75 5.26 -6.12 12.07
CA ARG A 75 4.86 -6.01 13.48
C ARG A 75 4.65 -4.56 13.96
N PRO A 76 5.60 -3.63 13.80
CA PRO A 76 5.39 -2.24 14.24
C PRO A 76 4.29 -1.53 13.45
N ILE A 77 4.14 -1.81 12.15
CA ILE A 77 3.09 -1.25 11.31
C ILE A 77 1.73 -1.74 11.82
N ARG A 78 1.57 -3.06 11.98
CA ARG A 78 0.36 -3.68 12.50
C ARG A 78 -0.01 -3.14 13.89
N SER A 79 0.96 -3.03 14.79
CA SER A 79 0.73 -2.47 16.14
C SER A 79 0.23 -1.03 16.06
N TRP A 80 0.77 -0.22 15.15
CA TRP A 80 0.31 1.13 14.93
C TRP A 80 -1.11 1.17 14.36
N MET A 81 -1.44 0.31 13.39
CA MET A 81 -2.79 0.20 12.82
C MET A 81 -3.82 -0.14 13.90
N ILE A 82 -3.58 -1.18 14.70
CA ILE A 82 -4.47 -1.60 15.77
C ILE A 82 -4.67 -0.50 16.83
N LYS A 83 -3.58 0.19 17.21
CA LYS A 83 -3.63 1.27 18.20
C LYS A 83 -4.49 2.45 17.75
N ASN A 84 -4.51 2.73 16.45
CA ASN A 84 -5.16 3.91 15.90
C ASN A 84 -6.50 3.61 15.21
N ALA A 85 -6.88 2.34 15.06
CA ALA A 85 -8.19 1.94 14.58
C ALA A 85 -9.31 2.59 15.43
N GLY A 86 -10.27 3.24 14.78
CA GLY A 86 -11.37 3.98 15.41
C GLY A 86 -10.97 5.28 16.14
N ARG A 87 -9.70 5.71 16.07
CA ARG A 87 -9.20 6.97 16.64
C ARG A 87 -8.87 8.01 15.57
N LEU A 88 -8.30 7.57 14.50
CA LEU A 88 -7.96 8.38 13.33
C LEU A 88 -9.01 8.15 12.26
N ASP A 89 -9.25 9.15 11.44
CA ASP A 89 -10.14 9.00 10.30
C ASP A 89 -9.53 8.13 9.18
N PRO A 90 -10.33 7.68 8.20
CA PRO A 90 -9.89 6.77 7.15
C PRO A 90 -8.71 7.28 6.31
N TYR A 91 -8.63 8.58 6.03
CA TYR A 91 -7.52 9.17 5.28
C TYR A 91 -6.23 9.22 6.11
N GLU A 92 -6.33 9.57 7.40
CA GLU A 92 -5.21 9.56 8.35
C GLU A 92 -4.64 8.15 8.51
N ILE A 93 -5.50 7.13 8.65
CA ILE A 93 -5.11 5.72 8.76
C ILE A 93 -4.43 5.24 7.47
N SER A 94 -5.02 5.55 6.31
CA SER A 94 -4.50 5.18 5.00
C SER A 94 -3.12 5.79 4.74
N ALA A 95 -2.98 7.09 4.99
CA ALA A 95 -1.71 7.81 4.87
C ALA A 95 -0.68 7.28 5.87
N GLY A 96 -1.08 7.05 7.11
CA GLY A 96 -0.23 6.51 8.15
C GLY A 96 0.31 5.11 7.86
N PHE A 97 -0.53 4.23 7.30
CA PHE A 97 -0.11 2.92 6.80
C PHE A 97 0.89 3.07 5.65
N TYR A 98 0.51 3.83 4.60
CA TYR A 98 1.32 4.01 3.40
C TYR A 98 2.71 4.54 3.72
N CYS A 99 2.81 5.57 4.56
CA CYS A 99 4.08 6.15 4.96
C CYS A 99 4.98 5.15 5.69
N ARG A 100 4.42 4.38 6.62
CA ARG A 100 5.19 3.36 7.39
C ARG A 100 5.63 2.20 6.54
N MET A 101 4.83 1.82 5.56
CA MET A 101 5.16 0.77 4.63
C MET A 101 6.28 1.19 3.66
N LEU A 102 6.26 2.44 3.20
CA LEU A 102 7.16 2.94 2.16
C LEU A 102 8.49 3.48 2.71
N CYS A 103 8.51 4.03 3.94
CA CYS A 103 9.76 4.54 4.53
C CYS A 103 10.78 3.43 4.81
N GLN A 104 12.05 3.81 4.93
CA GLN A 104 13.13 2.85 5.13
C GLN A 104 13.12 2.28 6.56
N PRO A 105 13.32 0.99 6.63
CA PRO A 105 13.40 -0.02 5.60
C PRO A 105 11.99 -0.44 5.12
N GLN A 106 11.77 -0.39 3.82
CA GLN A 106 10.46 -0.67 3.21
C GLN A 106 9.90 -2.04 3.59
N LEU A 107 8.58 -2.18 3.61
CA LEU A 107 7.90 -3.41 4.03
C LEU A 107 8.20 -4.60 3.10
N PHE A 108 8.12 -4.37 1.79
CA PHE A 108 8.41 -5.38 0.77
C PHE A 108 9.75 -5.10 0.08
N ILE A 109 10.26 -6.07 -0.68
CA ILE A 109 11.45 -5.89 -1.53
C ILE A 109 11.08 -4.99 -2.70
N GLU A 110 9.98 -5.31 -3.39
CA GLU A 110 9.46 -4.59 -4.55
C GLU A 110 7.95 -4.42 -4.46
N GLY A 111 7.37 -3.64 -5.40
CA GLY A 111 5.93 -3.42 -5.51
C GLY A 111 5.33 -2.57 -4.39
N ASN A 112 6.16 -1.87 -3.57
CA ASN A 112 5.65 -1.13 -2.41
C ASN A 112 4.63 -0.05 -2.79
N HIS A 113 4.87 0.76 -3.83
CA HIS A 113 3.90 1.78 -4.26
C HIS A 113 2.58 1.18 -4.72
N ARG A 114 2.62 0.15 -5.57
CA ARG A 114 1.43 -0.51 -6.11
C ARG A 114 0.63 -1.20 -5.00
N THR A 115 1.30 -2.00 -4.15
CA THR A 115 0.64 -2.66 -3.02
C THR A 115 0.11 -1.63 -2.00
N GLY A 116 0.87 -0.56 -1.76
CA GLY A 116 0.44 0.52 -0.87
C GLY A 116 -0.86 1.18 -1.33
N ASN A 117 -0.98 1.47 -2.62
CA ASN A 117 -2.20 2.05 -3.20
C ASN A 117 -3.40 1.09 -3.09
N LEU A 118 -3.20 -0.21 -3.33
CA LEU A 118 -4.25 -1.21 -3.12
C LEU A 118 -4.76 -1.21 -1.68
N VAL A 119 -3.84 -1.23 -0.71
CA VAL A 119 -4.20 -1.33 0.71
C VAL A 119 -4.82 -0.02 1.23
N LEU A 120 -4.30 1.14 0.82
CA LEU A 120 -4.92 2.40 1.22
C LEU A 120 -6.36 2.51 0.68
N ASN A 121 -6.59 2.10 -0.58
CA ASN A 121 -7.92 2.07 -1.15
C ASN A 121 -8.83 1.02 -0.47
N TYR A 122 -8.26 -0.11 -0.05
CA TYR A 122 -9.00 -1.08 0.76
C TYR A 122 -9.51 -0.46 2.06
N ILE A 123 -8.66 0.30 2.77
CA ILE A 123 -9.03 0.99 4.01
C ILE A 123 -10.13 2.03 3.73
N LEU A 124 -9.97 2.86 2.70
CA LEU A 124 -10.95 3.87 2.32
C LEU A 124 -12.30 3.25 1.95
N LEU A 125 -12.31 2.19 1.13
CA LEU A 125 -13.53 1.49 0.72
C LEU A 125 -14.30 0.87 1.89
N LYS A 126 -13.61 0.31 2.89
CA LYS A 126 -14.25 -0.25 4.09
C LYS A 126 -15.02 0.80 4.89
N GLU A 127 -14.59 2.03 4.82
CA GLU A 127 -15.19 3.17 5.53
C GLU A 127 -16.10 4.01 4.61
N ASN A 128 -16.43 3.50 3.40
CA ASN A 128 -17.22 4.18 2.38
C ASN A 128 -16.67 5.55 1.95
N GLU A 129 -15.37 5.69 1.98
CA GLU A 129 -14.67 6.89 1.53
C GLU A 129 -14.34 6.84 0.02
N LYS A 130 -14.03 8.01 -0.53
CA LYS A 130 -13.62 8.16 -1.92
C LYS A 130 -12.27 7.52 -2.19
N LEU A 131 -12.13 6.87 -3.32
CA LEU A 131 -10.89 6.22 -3.74
C LEU A 131 -9.87 7.21 -4.30
N PHE A 132 -8.61 6.86 -4.15
CA PHE A 132 -7.49 7.50 -4.79
C PHE A 132 -6.96 6.65 -5.94
N VAL A 133 -6.92 7.24 -7.13
CA VAL A 133 -6.31 6.64 -8.33
C VAL A 133 -5.22 7.58 -8.83
N VAL A 134 -4.06 7.03 -9.14
CA VAL A 134 -2.99 7.81 -9.77
C VAL A 134 -3.36 8.04 -11.23
N THR A 135 -3.63 9.28 -11.59
CA THR A 135 -3.86 9.74 -12.96
C THR A 135 -2.65 10.52 -13.47
N ASP A 136 -2.61 10.84 -14.76
CA ASP A 136 -1.56 11.69 -15.33
C ASP A 136 -1.46 13.06 -14.62
N GLU A 137 -2.61 13.60 -14.18
CA GLU A 137 -2.69 14.87 -13.47
C GLU A 137 -2.11 14.79 -12.06
N THR A 138 -2.31 13.66 -11.36
CA THR A 138 -1.88 13.47 -9.96
C THR A 138 -0.52 12.78 -9.83
N ALA A 139 -0.02 12.18 -10.92
CA ALA A 139 1.19 11.34 -10.91
C ALA A 139 2.44 12.09 -10.43
N PHE A 140 2.61 13.35 -10.85
CA PHE A 140 3.79 14.13 -10.46
C PHE A 140 3.80 14.41 -8.95
N ASP A 141 2.71 14.95 -8.42
CA ASP A 141 2.55 15.25 -6.99
C ASP A 141 2.67 13.98 -6.14
N TYR A 142 2.05 12.88 -6.61
CA TYR A 142 2.15 11.57 -5.97
C TYR A 142 3.60 11.08 -5.85
N LEU A 143 4.37 11.18 -6.95
CA LEU A 143 5.77 10.75 -6.96
C LEU A 143 6.66 11.64 -6.09
N GLU A 144 6.39 12.95 -6.05
CA GLU A 144 7.12 13.89 -5.20
C GLU A 144 6.91 13.55 -3.71
N VAL A 145 5.65 13.48 -3.27
CA VAL A 145 5.32 13.21 -1.86
C VAL A 145 5.77 11.80 -1.44
N SER A 146 5.52 10.79 -2.27
CA SER A 146 5.93 9.41 -1.98
C SER A 146 7.45 9.22 -2.01
N GLY A 147 8.15 9.97 -2.87
CA GLY A 147 9.61 10.00 -2.92
C GLY A 147 10.23 10.53 -1.61
N ALA A 148 9.67 11.60 -1.05
CA ALA A 148 10.09 12.15 0.24
C ALA A 148 9.91 11.13 1.37
N ILE A 149 8.79 10.40 1.39
CA ILE A 149 8.53 9.31 2.35
C ILE A 149 9.59 8.21 2.21
N LYS A 150 9.86 7.76 0.98
CA LYS A 150 10.82 6.70 0.68
C LYS A 150 12.25 7.00 1.15
N LEU A 151 12.63 8.28 1.20
CA LEU A 151 13.94 8.74 1.68
C LEU A 151 14.01 8.82 3.22
N SER A 152 12.89 8.78 3.92
CA SER A 152 12.84 8.80 5.38
C SER A 152 13.09 7.42 5.98
N SER A 153 13.56 7.36 7.23
CA SER A 153 13.87 6.10 7.89
C SER A 153 13.29 6.01 9.30
N MET A 154 12.52 4.96 9.56
CA MET A 154 12.03 4.65 10.91
C MET A 154 13.15 4.34 11.92
N LYS A 155 14.33 3.95 11.48
CA LYS A 155 15.47 3.68 12.36
C LYS A 155 16.16 4.96 12.86
N ARG A 156 16.01 6.07 12.14
CA ARG A 156 16.55 7.37 12.54
C ARG A 156 15.54 8.06 13.43
N TRP A 157 15.85 8.27 14.70
CA TRP A 157 14.94 8.87 15.68
C TRP A 157 14.35 10.23 15.22
N ARG A 158 15.16 11.07 14.57
CA ARG A 158 14.71 12.36 14.01
C ARG A 158 13.71 12.17 12.88
N ASP A 159 13.96 11.22 11.98
CA ASP A 159 13.04 10.93 10.88
C ASP A 159 11.72 10.38 11.42
N ASN A 160 11.79 9.48 12.40
CA ASN A 160 10.59 8.86 12.99
C ASN A 160 9.73 9.83 13.79
N LEU A 161 10.35 10.75 14.56
CA LEU A 161 9.62 11.70 15.42
C LEU A 161 9.16 12.96 14.69
N LEU A 162 9.89 13.44 13.69
CA LEU A 162 9.64 14.73 13.06
C LEU A 162 9.22 14.59 11.59
N LYS A 163 10.00 13.87 10.78
CA LYS A 163 9.76 13.81 9.33
C LYS A 163 8.60 12.90 8.96
N LEU A 164 8.52 11.72 9.57
CA LEU A 164 7.46 10.77 9.23
C LEU A 164 6.06 11.32 9.55
N PRO A 165 5.79 11.94 10.72
CA PRO A 165 4.51 12.61 10.95
C PRO A 165 4.22 13.74 9.95
N SER A 166 5.22 14.57 9.61
CA SER A 166 5.07 15.62 8.60
C SER A 166 4.74 15.04 7.22
N HIS A 167 5.45 13.99 6.80
CA HIS A 167 5.16 13.33 5.52
C HIS A 167 3.79 12.65 5.51
N CYS A 168 3.36 12.05 6.63
CA CYS A 168 2.01 11.50 6.76
C CYS A 168 0.95 12.57 6.57
N GLY A 169 1.09 13.74 7.22
CA GLY A 169 0.16 14.85 7.04
C GLY A 169 0.15 15.41 5.61
N THR A 170 1.33 15.53 4.98
CA THR A 170 1.41 15.96 3.58
C THR A 170 0.74 14.94 2.64
N PHE A 171 0.96 13.65 2.85
CA PHE A 171 0.37 12.60 2.04
C PHE A 171 -1.14 12.48 2.29
N GLU A 172 -1.60 12.62 3.52
CA GLU A 172 -3.02 12.69 3.86
C GLU A 172 -3.73 13.85 3.14
N ALA A 173 -3.17 15.06 3.23
CA ALA A 173 -3.72 16.23 2.54
C ALA A 173 -3.75 16.03 1.02
N PHE A 174 -2.74 15.36 0.47
CA PHE A 174 -2.70 14.97 -0.94
C PHE A 174 -3.83 13.98 -1.26
N LEU A 175 -4.03 12.92 -0.47
CA LEU A 175 -5.08 11.93 -0.67
C LEU A 175 -6.48 12.58 -0.66
N ARG A 176 -6.77 13.43 0.34
CA ARG A 176 -8.07 14.12 0.44
C ARG A 176 -8.37 15.00 -0.76
N ARG A 177 -7.36 15.69 -1.29
CA ARG A 177 -7.50 16.55 -2.47
C ARG A 177 -7.69 15.76 -3.75
N SER A 178 -7.04 14.60 -3.86
CA SER A 178 -6.96 13.80 -5.09
C SER A 178 -7.94 12.61 -5.13
N ALA A 179 -8.66 12.33 -4.04
CA ALA A 179 -9.68 11.31 -4.01
C ALA A 179 -10.92 11.76 -4.78
N SER A 180 -11.43 10.91 -5.68
CA SER A 180 -12.57 11.21 -6.54
C SER A 180 -13.75 10.30 -6.25
N PRO A 181 -15.01 10.84 -6.30
CA PRO A 181 -16.22 10.04 -6.23
C PRO A 181 -16.42 9.16 -7.47
N ASP A 182 -15.80 9.51 -8.61
CA ASP A 182 -15.97 8.79 -9.88
C ASP A 182 -15.50 7.32 -9.82
N TYR A 183 -14.76 6.97 -8.76
CA TYR A 183 -14.27 5.61 -8.52
C TYR A 183 -14.99 4.92 -7.35
N SER A 184 -16.05 5.53 -6.81
CA SER A 184 -16.84 4.93 -5.72
C SER A 184 -17.86 3.89 -6.23
N ARG A 185 -18.30 2.99 -5.33
CA ARG A 185 -19.22 1.88 -5.64
C ARG A 185 -20.60 2.30 -6.20
N ASP A 186 -20.94 3.56 -6.12
CA ASP A 186 -22.27 4.08 -6.46
C ASP A 186 -22.32 4.72 -7.86
N SER A 187 -21.30 4.54 -8.68
CA SER A 187 -21.25 4.96 -10.09
C SER A 187 -21.53 3.81 -11.05
#